data_b48f3444d640f69946a339f3c4ab34e1
#
_entry.id   b48f3444d640f69946a339f3c4ab34e1
#
_cell.length_a   1.000
_cell.length_b   1.000
_cell.length_c   1.000
_cell.angle_alpha   90.00
_cell.angle_beta   90.00
_cell.angle_gamma   90.00
#
_symmetry.space_group_name_H-M   'P 1'
#
loop_
_entity.id
_entity.type
_entity.pdbx_description
1 polymer ?
#
loop_
_entity_poly.entity_id
_entity_poly.type
_entity_poly.pdbx_seq_one_letter_code
_entity_poly.pdbx_strand_id
1 'polypeptide(L)'
;MGLNLRPYQEQTLEALRQGFAQGKRSQILYAPTGAGKTEMAIALLNATKVKGNKAAMLLDRIILCDQTSQRLERYSIDHGVLQSGHWRYRPYENIQVCSAQTLERRGSFPGLNLLIVDEAHQTREQTVEFIKANPDVRVIGLTATPFTKGLGKIYENVISTVTTKDLVEQKVLVPLRVFISKEINMEGAKKVAGEWSQDEVTKRGMVITGDIVAEWVKKTHEIFA
;
A
#
# COMPACT_ATOMS: atom_id res chain seq x y z
N MET A 1 12.90 20.46 -1.80
CA MET A 1 13.74 19.40 -1.20
C MET A 1 13.87 18.25 -2.19
N GLY A 2 15.10 17.76 -2.43
CA GLY A 2 15.29 16.59 -3.31
C GLY A 2 14.72 15.31 -2.67
N LEU A 3 14.23 14.42 -3.49
CA LEU A 3 13.75 13.11 -3.07
C LEU A 3 14.97 12.26 -2.71
N ASN A 4 15.17 11.98 -1.43
CA ASN A 4 16.30 11.20 -0.94
C ASN A 4 15.83 9.80 -0.58
N LEU A 5 16.16 8.83 -1.43
CA LEU A 5 15.80 7.44 -1.24
C LEU A 5 16.87 6.72 -0.41
N ARG A 6 16.44 5.74 0.37
CA ARG A 6 17.34 4.83 1.09
C ARG A 6 17.91 3.80 0.11
N PRO A 7 19.10 3.22 0.38
CA PRO A 7 19.73 2.27 -0.54
C PRO A 7 18.83 1.11 -1.00
N TYR A 8 18.05 0.52 -0.09
CA TYR A 8 17.12 -0.56 -0.46
C TYR A 8 15.97 -0.08 -1.35
N GLN A 9 15.55 1.19 -1.21
CA GLN A 9 14.53 1.76 -2.09
C GLN A 9 15.08 1.96 -3.51
N GLU A 10 16.30 2.45 -3.62
CA GLU A 10 16.98 2.56 -4.92
C GLU A 10 17.16 1.21 -5.58
N GLN A 11 17.59 0.18 -4.83
CA GLN A 11 17.69 -1.19 -5.31
C GLN A 11 16.34 -1.74 -5.78
N THR A 12 15.26 -1.45 -5.05
CA THR A 12 13.90 -1.84 -5.46
C THR A 12 13.51 -1.21 -6.79
N LEU A 13 13.76 0.10 -6.94
CA LEU A 13 13.44 0.81 -8.18
C LEU A 13 14.28 0.31 -9.35
N GLU A 14 15.54 -0.04 -9.11
CA GLU A 14 16.40 -0.61 -10.14
C GLU A 14 15.93 -2.01 -10.56
N ALA A 15 15.54 -2.86 -9.62
CA ALA A 15 14.98 -4.17 -9.92
C ALA A 15 13.68 -4.07 -10.75
N LEU A 16 12.81 -3.09 -10.46
CA LEU A 16 11.63 -2.81 -11.29
C LEU A 16 12.01 -2.40 -12.72
N ARG A 17 13.03 -1.54 -12.89
CA ARG A 17 13.51 -1.13 -14.22
C ARG A 17 14.04 -2.32 -15.01
N GLN A 18 14.81 -3.19 -14.36
CA GLN A 18 15.32 -4.43 -14.97
C GLN A 18 14.17 -5.36 -15.38
N GLY A 19 13.14 -5.52 -14.54
CA GLY A 19 11.95 -6.28 -14.90
C GLY A 19 11.25 -5.72 -16.14
N PHE A 20 11.10 -4.39 -16.25
CA PHE A 20 10.56 -3.76 -17.46
C PHE A 20 11.44 -3.95 -18.69
N ALA A 21 12.77 -3.89 -18.53
CA ALA A 21 13.72 -4.15 -19.62
C ALA A 21 13.66 -5.61 -20.12
N GLN A 22 13.32 -6.55 -19.24
CA GLN A 22 13.07 -7.96 -19.57
C GLN A 22 11.68 -8.23 -20.15
N GLY A 23 10.88 -7.19 -20.40
CA GLY A 23 9.54 -7.30 -20.95
C GLY A 23 8.43 -7.59 -19.92
N LYS A 24 8.71 -7.59 -18.62
CA LYS A 24 7.69 -7.74 -17.59
C LYS A 24 6.90 -6.44 -17.43
N ARG A 25 5.74 -6.37 -18.05
CA ARG A 25 4.90 -5.16 -18.12
C ARG A 25 4.23 -4.78 -16.82
N SER A 26 3.82 -5.78 -16.05
CA SER A 26 3.10 -5.61 -14.79
C SER A 26 3.85 -6.28 -13.63
N GLN A 27 4.20 -5.50 -12.62
CA GLN A 27 5.06 -5.98 -11.55
C GLN A 27 4.51 -5.55 -10.18
N ILE A 28 4.66 -6.40 -9.18
CA ILE A 28 4.40 -6.06 -7.77
C ILE A 28 5.70 -5.56 -7.13
N LEU A 29 5.62 -4.41 -6.50
CA LEU A 29 6.56 -3.95 -5.49
C LEU A 29 6.04 -4.41 -4.14
N TYR A 30 6.61 -5.49 -3.62
CA TYR A 30 6.36 -5.97 -2.28
C TYR A 30 7.36 -5.37 -1.31
N ALA A 31 6.85 -4.66 -0.33
CA ALA A 31 7.67 -4.16 0.77
C ALA A 31 6.82 -4.06 2.05
N PRO A 32 7.41 -4.34 3.23
CA PRO A 32 6.72 -4.24 4.51
C PRO A 32 6.09 -2.86 4.73
N THR A 33 5.09 -2.79 5.62
CA THR A 33 4.57 -1.51 6.10
C THR A 33 5.70 -0.71 6.75
N GLY A 34 5.78 0.59 6.47
CA GLY A 34 6.87 1.45 6.94
C GLY A 34 8.13 1.45 6.07
N ALA A 35 8.26 0.58 5.07
CA ALA A 35 9.38 0.58 4.13
C ALA A 35 9.41 1.81 3.18
N GLY A 36 8.38 2.65 3.19
CA GLY A 36 8.31 3.85 2.34
C GLY A 36 7.85 3.55 0.90
N LYS A 37 6.88 2.64 0.72
CA LYS A 37 6.28 2.36 -0.60
C LYS A 37 5.81 3.62 -1.32
N THR A 38 5.20 4.56 -0.59
CA THR A 38 4.74 5.84 -1.15
C THR A 38 5.91 6.70 -1.65
N GLU A 39 7.04 6.73 -0.95
CA GLU A 39 8.23 7.47 -1.40
C GLU A 39 8.80 6.89 -2.70
N MET A 40 8.84 5.56 -2.79
CA MET A 40 9.24 4.86 -4.03
C MET A 40 8.26 5.15 -5.18
N ALA A 41 6.95 5.18 -4.91
CA ALA A 41 5.94 5.57 -5.90
C ALA A 41 6.13 7.01 -6.38
N ILE A 42 6.37 7.95 -5.47
CA ILE A 42 6.65 9.36 -5.83
C ILE A 42 7.91 9.47 -6.69
N ALA A 43 8.96 8.70 -6.39
CA ALA A 43 10.16 8.66 -7.21
C ALA A 43 9.87 8.17 -8.64
N LEU A 44 9.03 7.15 -8.79
CA LEU A 44 8.61 6.62 -10.10
C LEU A 44 7.75 7.63 -10.86
N LEU A 45 6.81 8.31 -10.19
CA LEU A 45 6.00 9.37 -10.78
C LEU A 45 6.88 10.52 -11.28
N ASN A 46 7.83 10.98 -10.46
CA ASN A 46 8.76 12.03 -10.84
C ASN A 46 9.65 11.63 -12.01
N ALA A 47 10.21 10.43 -11.99
CA ALA A 47 11.03 9.92 -13.09
C ALA A 47 10.23 9.80 -14.41
N THR A 48 8.94 9.49 -14.32
CA THR A 48 8.03 9.44 -15.47
C THR A 48 7.74 10.84 -16.00
N LYS A 49 7.49 11.81 -15.11
CA LYS A 49 7.28 13.21 -15.46
C LYS A 49 8.49 13.82 -16.17
N VAL A 50 9.69 13.60 -15.64
CA VAL A 50 10.95 14.12 -16.24
C VAL A 50 11.13 13.62 -17.67
N LYS A 51 10.62 12.43 -18.00
CA LYS A 51 10.64 11.88 -19.37
C LYS A 51 9.50 12.43 -20.27
N GLY A 52 8.69 13.35 -19.78
CA GLY A 52 7.52 13.89 -20.49
C GLY A 52 6.34 12.89 -20.59
N ASN A 53 6.39 11.78 -19.90
CA ASN A 53 5.38 10.74 -19.92
C ASN A 53 4.27 10.98 -18.88
N LYS A 54 3.13 10.31 -19.06
CA LYS A 54 1.97 10.39 -18.17
C LYS A 54 1.95 9.22 -17.20
N ALA A 55 1.71 9.50 -15.92
CA ALA A 55 1.55 8.48 -14.89
C ALA A 55 0.39 8.79 -13.95
N ALA A 56 -0.23 7.76 -13.42
CA ALA A 56 -1.21 7.87 -12.37
C ALA A 56 -0.89 6.96 -11.18
N MET A 57 -1.19 7.43 -9.99
CA MET A 57 -1.24 6.62 -8.77
C MET A 57 -2.70 6.44 -8.35
N LEU A 58 -3.15 5.22 -8.33
CA LEU A 58 -4.51 4.83 -7.97
C LEU A 58 -4.55 4.45 -6.50
N LEU A 59 -5.42 5.10 -5.74
CA LEU A 59 -5.57 4.96 -4.29
C LEU A 59 -7.01 4.59 -3.95
N ASP A 60 -7.20 3.65 -3.05
CA ASP A 60 -8.55 3.19 -2.67
C ASP A 60 -9.28 4.17 -1.73
N ARG A 61 -8.53 4.87 -0.87
CA ARG A 61 -9.10 5.78 0.13
C ARG A 61 -8.88 7.24 -0.23
N ILE A 62 -9.94 8.04 -0.12
CA ILE A 62 -9.94 9.49 -0.40
C ILE A 62 -8.84 10.23 0.39
N ILE A 63 -8.69 9.93 1.68
CA ILE A 63 -7.69 10.58 2.53
C ILE A 63 -6.25 10.32 2.05
N LEU A 64 -5.99 9.18 1.41
CA LEU A 64 -4.69 8.87 0.86
C LEU A 64 -4.37 9.71 -0.40
N CYS A 65 -5.41 10.13 -1.14
CA CYS A 65 -5.24 11.05 -2.26
C CYS A 65 -4.71 12.40 -1.77
N ASP A 66 -5.30 12.97 -0.71
CA ASP A 66 -4.85 14.23 -0.11
C ASP A 66 -3.42 14.11 0.43
N GLN A 67 -3.12 13.05 1.18
CA GLN A 67 -1.80 12.82 1.73
C GLN A 67 -0.73 12.65 0.64
N THR A 68 -1.05 11.93 -0.42
CA THR A 68 -0.14 11.74 -1.56
C THR A 68 0.05 13.04 -2.32
N SER A 69 -1.01 13.82 -2.53
CA SER A 69 -0.96 15.15 -3.14
C SER A 69 -0.05 16.08 -2.34
N GLN A 70 -0.23 16.16 -1.02
CA GLN A 70 0.62 16.99 -0.15
C GLN A 70 2.10 16.55 -0.20
N ARG A 71 2.38 15.25 -0.31
CA ARG A 71 3.76 14.76 -0.46
C ARG A 71 4.37 15.16 -1.79
N LEU A 72 3.62 15.06 -2.90
CA LEU A 72 4.06 15.53 -4.22
C LEU A 72 4.36 17.04 -4.20
N GLU A 73 3.54 17.84 -3.50
CA GLU A 73 3.80 19.29 -3.30
C GLU A 73 5.11 19.54 -2.57
N ARG A 74 5.39 18.80 -1.48
CA ARG A 74 6.66 18.96 -0.73
C ARG A 74 7.89 18.72 -1.60
N TYR A 75 7.77 17.89 -2.63
CA TYR A 75 8.82 17.61 -3.60
C TYR A 75 8.73 18.50 -4.84
N SER A 76 7.85 19.51 -4.87
CA SER A 76 7.64 20.43 -6.00
C SER A 76 7.29 19.68 -7.30
N ILE A 77 6.53 18.59 -7.19
CA ILE A 77 6.06 17.81 -8.33
C ILE A 77 4.64 18.28 -8.69
N ASP A 78 4.49 18.98 -9.82
CA ASP A 78 3.16 19.36 -10.33
C ASP A 78 2.37 18.13 -10.70
N HIS A 79 1.10 18.11 -10.29
CA HIS A 79 0.19 16.98 -10.46
C HIS A 79 -1.26 17.45 -10.40
N GLY A 80 -2.14 16.62 -10.93
CA GLY A 80 -3.58 16.74 -10.75
C GLY A 80 -4.10 15.70 -9.76
N VAL A 81 -5.29 15.94 -9.23
CA VAL A 81 -6.02 14.97 -8.38
C VAL A 81 -7.38 14.67 -9.00
N LEU A 82 -7.60 13.44 -9.41
CA LEU A 82 -8.86 12.95 -9.94
C LEU A 82 -9.70 12.32 -8.82
N GLN A 83 -10.26 13.21 -8.01
CA GLN A 83 -11.18 12.89 -6.91
C GLN A 83 -12.35 13.85 -6.96
N SER A 84 -13.55 13.38 -6.63
CA SER A 84 -14.75 14.23 -6.62
C SER A 84 -14.60 15.40 -5.64
N GLY A 85 -14.81 16.62 -6.15
CA GLY A 85 -14.75 17.84 -5.32
C GLY A 85 -13.35 18.27 -4.87
N HIS A 86 -12.29 17.64 -5.32
CA HIS A 86 -10.94 18.04 -4.92
C HIS A 86 -10.53 19.35 -5.58
N TRP A 87 -9.98 20.29 -4.80
CA TRP A 87 -9.58 21.63 -5.27
C TRP A 87 -8.47 21.60 -6.33
N ARG A 88 -7.61 20.56 -6.32
CA ARG A 88 -6.53 20.35 -7.31
C ARG A 88 -7.01 19.50 -8.51
N TYR A 89 -8.23 19.63 -8.93
CA TYR A 89 -8.71 18.95 -10.13
C TYR A 89 -8.05 19.56 -11.37
N ARG A 90 -6.98 18.92 -11.87
CA ARG A 90 -6.18 19.34 -13.03
C ARG A 90 -5.98 18.14 -13.96
N PRO A 91 -6.96 17.77 -14.77
CA PRO A 91 -6.92 16.55 -15.60
C PRO A 91 -5.88 16.59 -16.73
N TYR A 92 -5.33 17.77 -17.04
CA TYR A 92 -4.29 17.98 -18.05
C TYR A 92 -2.86 17.71 -17.55
N GLU A 93 -2.64 17.59 -16.26
CA GLU A 93 -1.32 17.32 -15.69
C GLU A 93 -0.84 15.91 -16.05
N ASN A 94 0.47 15.78 -16.30
CA ASN A 94 1.05 14.49 -16.65
C ASN A 94 1.06 13.49 -15.48
N ILE A 95 1.09 13.99 -14.25
CA ILE A 95 1.00 13.17 -13.05
C ILE A 95 -0.38 13.32 -12.44
N GLN A 96 -1.04 12.19 -12.19
CA GLN A 96 -2.37 12.16 -11.60
C GLN A 96 -2.40 11.33 -10.33
N VAL A 97 -2.98 11.85 -9.27
CA VAL A 97 -3.39 11.09 -8.09
C VAL A 97 -4.88 10.79 -8.26
N CYS A 98 -5.25 9.51 -8.26
CA CYS A 98 -6.59 9.09 -8.63
C CYS A 98 -7.27 8.34 -7.49
N SER A 99 -8.47 8.75 -7.12
CA SER A 99 -9.34 7.93 -6.28
C SER A 99 -9.99 6.83 -7.13
N ALA A 100 -9.79 5.56 -6.75
CA ALA A 100 -10.38 4.41 -7.42
C ALA A 100 -11.91 4.53 -7.53
N GLN A 101 -12.58 4.93 -6.45
CA GLN A 101 -14.03 5.12 -6.43
C GLN A 101 -14.51 6.20 -7.41
N THR A 102 -13.74 7.29 -7.56
CA THR A 102 -14.10 8.36 -8.49
C THR A 102 -13.96 7.89 -9.93
N LEU A 103 -12.89 7.16 -10.25
CA LEU A 103 -12.68 6.62 -11.58
C LEU A 103 -13.73 5.58 -11.96
N GLU A 104 -14.09 4.69 -11.06
CA GLU A 104 -15.19 3.73 -11.27
C GLU A 104 -16.50 4.41 -11.61
N ARG A 105 -16.88 5.45 -10.86
CA ARG A 105 -18.11 6.20 -11.11
C ARG A 105 -18.10 6.96 -12.44
N ARG A 106 -16.94 7.44 -12.87
CA ARG A 106 -16.78 8.19 -14.11
C ARG A 106 -16.59 7.29 -15.33
N GLY A 107 -16.25 6.01 -15.11
CA GLY A 107 -16.01 5.04 -16.19
C GLY A 107 -14.82 5.38 -17.09
N SER A 108 -13.89 6.23 -16.62
CA SER A 108 -12.74 6.67 -17.40
C SER A 108 -11.44 6.65 -16.62
N PHE A 109 -10.38 6.23 -17.30
CA PHE A 109 -9.00 6.32 -16.83
C PHE A 109 -8.23 7.32 -17.70
N PRO A 110 -7.30 8.11 -17.13
CA PRO A 110 -6.42 8.95 -17.93
C PRO A 110 -5.55 8.08 -18.86
N GLY A 111 -5.23 8.59 -20.07
CA GLY A 111 -4.27 7.93 -20.98
C GLY A 111 -2.87 7.92 -20.35
N LEU A 112 -2.34 6.75 -20.05
CA LEU A 112 -1.14 6.57 -19.22
C LEU A 112 -0.02 5.84 -19.94
N ASN A 113 1.22 6.13 -19.52
CA ASN A 113 2.40 5.28 -19.76
C ASN A 113 2.72 4.40 -18.54
N LEU A 114 2.38 4.89 -17.32
CA LEU A 114 2.59 4.18 -16.06
C LEU A 114 1.35 4.30 -15.17
N LEU A 115 0.87 3.16 -14.67
CA LEU A 115 -0.13 3.07 -13.62
C LEU A 115 0.51 2.47 -12.36
N ILE A 116 0.41 3.16 -11.24
CA ILE A 116 0.78 2.65 -9.92
C ILE A 116 -0.51 2.39 -9.16
N VAL A 117 -0.70 1.17 -8.69
CA VAL A 117 -1.88 0.74 -7.91
C VAL A 117 -1.45 0.51 -6.47
N ASP A 118 -1.94 1.33 -5.56
CA ASP A 118 -1.71 1.12 -4.12
C ASP A 118 -2.61 0.01 -3.59
N GLU A 119 -2.16 -0.70 -2.57
CA GLU A 119 -2.82 -1.88 -2.00
C GLU A 119 -3.26 -2.88 -3.10
N ALA A 120 -2.31 -3.26 -3.95
CA ALA A 120 -2.55 -4.08 -5.14
C ALA A 120 -3.29 -5.40 -4.87
N HIS A 121 -3.24 -5.91 -3.63
CA HIS A 121 -3.99 -7.09 -3.21
C HIS A 121 -5.52 -6.87 -3.22
N GLN A 122 -5.99 -5.62 -3.30
CA GLN A 122 -7.39 -5.23 -3.41
C GLN A 122 -7.71 -4.58 -4.77
N THR A 123 -6.95 -4.90 -5.83
CA THR A 123 -7.16 -4.32 -7.16
C THR A 123 -8.59 -4.57 -7.64
N ARG A 124 -9.29 -3.50 -7.96
CA ARG A 124 -10.70 -3.52 -8.38
C ARG A 124 -10.86 -4.06 -9.79
N GLU A 125 -12.01 -4.65 -10.10
CA GLU A 125 -12.29 -5.29 -11.39
C GLU A 125 -12.11 -4.33 -12.58
N GLN A 126 -12.62 -3.10 -12.49
CA GLN A 126 -12.44 -2.09 -13.54
C GLN A 126 -10.98 -1.72 -13.77
N THR A 127 -10.15 -1.72 -12.73
CA THR A 127 -8.70 -1.52 -12.87
C THR A 127 -8.07 -2.70 -13.59
N VAL A 128 -8.51 -3.91 -13.31
CA VAL A 128 -8.06 -5.13 -14.01
C VAL A 128 -8.43 -5.09 -15.49
N GLU A 129 -9.65 -4.68 -15.80
CA GLU A 129 -10.12 -4.50 -17.19
C GLU A 129 -9.30 -3.44 -17.92
N PHE A 130 -9.03 -2.30 -17.28
CA PHE A 130 -8.16 -1.26 -17.85
C PHE A 130 -6.76 -1.80 -18.14
N ILE A 131 -6.15 -2.54 -17.21
CA ILE A 131 -4.81 -3.12 -17.39
C ILE A 131 -4.79 -4.09 -18.59
N LYS A 132 -5.84 -4.89 -18.76
CA LYS A 132 -5.97 -5.83 -19.88
C LYS A 132 -6.18 -5.12 -21.23
N ALA A 133 -7.00 -4.07 -21.23
CA ALA A 133 -7.33 -3.31 -22.43
C ALA A 133 -6.18 -2.40 -22.92
N ASN A 134 -5.19 -2.11 -22.06
CA ASN A 134 -4.08 -1.20 -22.37
C ASN A 134 -2.73 -1.91 -22.24
N PRO A 135 -2.33 -2.75 -23.19
CA PRO A 135 -1.11 -3.57 -23.11
C PRO A 135 0.18 -2.74 -23.11
N ASP A 136 0.17 -1.51 -23.59
CA ASP A 136 1.35 -0.62 -23.62
C ASP A 136 1.59 0.11 -22.31
N VAL A 137 0.62 0.11 -21.38
CA VAL A 137 0.75 0.73 -20.06
C VAL A 137 1.56 -0.17 -19.13
N ARG A 138 2.64 0.37 -18.57
CA ARG A 138 3.39 -0.29 -17.50
C ARG A 138 2.61 -0.18 -16.19
N VAL A 139 2.57 -1.28 -15.43
CA VAL A 139 1.80 -1.34 -14.19
C VAL A 139 2.69 -1.75 -13.03
N ILE A 140 2.61 -1.01 -11.92
CA ILE A 140 3.27 -1.35 -10.66
C ILE A 140 2.20 -1.44 -9.57
N GLY A 141 2.05 -2.61 -8.99
CA GLY A 141 1.23 -2.80 -7.80
C GLY A 141 2.07 -2.67 -6.52
N LEU A 142 1.66 -1.82 -5.59
CA LEU A 142 2.29 -1.71 -4.28
C LEU A 142 1.51 -2.54 -3.28
N THR A 143 2.18 -3.39 -2.51
CA THR A 143 1.51 -4.14 -1.44
C THR A 143 2.47 -4.57 -0.33
N ALA A 144 1.94 -4.77 0.88
CA ALA A 144 2.63 -5.46 1.97
C ALA A 144 2.22 -6.95 2.07
N THR A 145 1.24 -7.40 1.26
CA THR A 145 0.67 -8.75 1.28
C THR A 145 0.57 -9.33 -0.14
N PRO A 146 1.69 -9.80 -0.74
CA PRO A 146 1.74 -10.19 -2.16
C PRO A 146 1.12 -11.57 -2.44
N PHE A 147 0.71 -12.31 -1.41
CA PHE A 147 0.25 -13.70 -1.56
C PHE A 147 -1.28 -13.84 -1.68
N THR A 148 -1.99 -12.77 -2.02
CA THR A 148 -3.44 -12.80 -2.23
C THR A 148 -3.78 -13.56 -3.51
N LYS A 149 -4.78 -14.44 -3.43
CA LYS A 149 -5.27 -15.23 -4.57
C LYS A 149 -5.68 -14.32 -5.74
N GLY A 150 -5.18 -14.63 -6.92
CA GLY A 150 -5.54 -13.92 -8.16
C GLY A 150 -4.53 -12.86 -8.62
N LEU A 151 -3.60 -12.41 -7.77
CA LEU A 151 -2.59 -11.43 -8.17
C LEU A 151 -1.73 -11.87 -9.36
N GLY A 152 -1.35 -13.14 -9.43
CA GLY A 152 -0.59 -13.71 -10.55
C GLY A 152 -1.33 -13.72 -11.90
N LYS A 153 -2.65 -13.39 -11.93
CA LYS A 153 -3.38 -13.19 -13.18
C LYS A 153 -3.24 -11.77 -13.73
N ILE A 154 -2.76 -10.84 -12.91
CA ILE A 154 -2.64 -9.41 -13.22
C ILE A 154 -1.17 -9.01 -13.33
N TYR A 155 -0.36 -9.52 -12.41
CA TYR A 155 1.05 -9.16 -12.29
C TYR A 155 1.96 -10.34 -12.67
N GLU A 156 2.96 -10.06 -13.49
CA GLU A 156 3.88 -11.03 -14.09
C GLU A 156 5.14 -11.25 -13.26
N ASN A 157 5.43 -10.35 -12.32
CA ASN A 157 6.64 -10.36 -11.53
C ASN A 157 6.41 -9.76 -10.13
N VAL A 158 7.21 -10.20 -9.16
CA VAL A 158 7.23 -9.67 -7.79
C VAL A 158 8.65 -9.25 -7.43
N ILE A 159 8.80 -7.99 -7.06
CA ILE A 159 10.07 -7.43 -6.58
C ILE A 159 9.98 -7.25 -5.08
N SER A 160 10.94 -7.84 -4.37
CA SER A 160 11.12 -7.69 -2.92
C SER A 160 12.61 -7.61 -2.63
N THR A 161 13.07 -6.48 -2.16
CA THR A 161 14.50 -6.22 -1.88
C THR A 161 14.78 -6.00 -0.40
N VAL A 162 13.74 -5.96 0.44
CA VAL A 162 13.88 -5.70 1.87
C VAL A 162 12.81 -6.44 2.67
N THR A 163 13.21 -7.04 3.78
CA THR A 163 12.33 -7.69 4.74
C THR A 163 12.08 -6.80 5.96
N THR A 164 11.09 -7.16 6.80
CA THR A 164 10.87 -6.51 8.10
C THR A 164 12.10 -6.59 8.98
N LYS A 165 12.82 -7.72 8.95
CA LYS A 165 14.05 -7.93 9.71
C LYS A 165 15.13 -6.94 9.28
N ASP A 166 15.36 -6.78 7.98
CA ASP A 166 16.33 -5.83 7.45
C ASP A 166 16.01 -4.39 7.85
N LEU A 167 14.72 -4.02 7.86
CA LEU A 167 14.27 -2.68 8.27
C LEU A 167 14.48 -2.43 9.77
N VAL A 168 14.35 -3.46 10.61
CA VAL A 168 14.66 -3.37 12.04
C VAL A 168 16.17 -3.26 12.25
N GLU A 169 16.98 -4.06 11.59
CA GLU A 169 18.44 -4.02 11.65
C GLU A 169 18.99 -2.66 11.18
N GLN A 170 18.40 -2.07 10.16
CA GLN A 170 18.71 -0.73 9.65
C GLN A 170 18.11 0.40 10.50
N LYS A 171 17.46 0.10 11.62
CA LYS A 171 16.79 1.08 12.50
C LYS A 171 15.73 1.95 11.81
N VAL A 172 15.14 1.43 10.73
CA VAL A 172 14.00 2.05 10.03
C VAL A 172 12.70 1.72 10.75
N LEU A 173 12.60 0.51 11.28
CA LEU A 173 11.49 0.05 12.11
C LEU A 173 12.00 -0.33 13.50
N VAL A 174 11.15 -0.19 14.48
CA VAL A 174 11.39 -0.72 15.83
C VAL A 174 11.03 -2.20 15.89
N PRO A 175 11.73 -3.02 16.69
CA PRO A 175 11.35 -4.42 16.90
C PRO A 175 9.92 -4.54 17.43
N LEU A 176 9.10 -5.39 16.80
CA LEU A 176 7.79 -5.71 17.33
C LEU A 176 7.95 -6.60 18.57
N ARG A 177 7.43 -6.15 19.72
CA ARG A 177 7.29 -6.96 20.91
C ARG A 177 5.83 -7.35 21.08
N VAL A 178 5.55 -8.64 20.98
CA VAL A 178 4.20 -9.19 21.20
C VAL A 178 4.12 -9.70 22.64
N PHE A 179 3.20 -9.14 23.40
CA PHE A 179 2.89 -9.60 24.75
C PHE A 179 1.54 -10.30 24.73
N ILE A 180 1.52 -11.54 25.18
CA ILE A 180 0.29 -12.32 25.37
C ILE A 180 0.06 -12.40 26.87
N SER A 181 -1.01 -11.79 27.38
CA SER A 181 -1.30 -11.77 28.81
C SER A 181 -2.04 -13.02 29.25
N LYS A 182 -3.14 -13.35 28.57
CA LYS A 182 -3.96 -14.55 28.81
C LYS A 182 -4.60 -15.01 27.51
N GLU A 183 -4.74 -16.32 27.34
CA GLU A 183 -5.58 -16.89 26.29
C GLU A 183 -7.04 -16.97 26.79
N ILE A 184 -7.97 -16.71 25.84
CA ILE A 184 -9.39 -16.93 26.14
C ILE A 184 -9.63 -18.44 26.27
N ASN A 185 -10.02 -18.90 27.45
CA ASN A 185 -10.42 -20.29 27.60
C ASN A 185 -11.76 -20.51 26.86
N MET A 186 -11.68 -21.21 25.73
CA MET A 186 -12.81 -21.56 24.90
C MET A 186 -13.34 -22.97 25.17
N GLU A 187 -12.84 -23.66 26.21
CA GLU A 187 -13.31 -24.98 26.59
C GLU A 187 -14.81 -24.95 26.94
N GLY A 188 -15.60 -25.84 26.35
CA GLY A 188 -17.05 -25.86 26.50
C GLY A 188 -17.81 -24.72 25.80
N ALA A 189 -17.15 -23.85 25.04
CA ALA A 189 -17.83 -22.80 24.28
C ALA A 189 -18.59 -23.37 23.08
N LYS A 190 -19.75 -22.78 22.77
CA LYS A 190 -20.61 -23.19 21.66
C LYS A 190 -19.97 -22.82 20.33
N LYS A 191 -19.98 -23.77 19.39
CA LYS A 191 -19.59 -23.54 17.98
C LYS A 191 -20.84 -23.45 17.09
N VAL A 192 -20.79 -22.54 16.12
CA VAL A 192 -21.80 -22.37 15.07
C VAL A 192 -21.09 -22.43 13.72
N ALA A 193 -21.49 -23.35 12.86
CA ALA A 193 -20.87 -23.59 11.54
C ALA A 193 -19.34 -23.82 11.56
N GLY A 194 -18.84 -24.46 12.64
CA GLY A 194 -17.40 -24.76 12.79
C GLY A 194 -16.57 -23.64 13.45
N GLU A 195 -17.11 -22.45 13.61
CA GLU A 195 -16.49 -21.31 14.29
C GLU A 195 -17.07 -21.10 15.69
N TRP A 196 -16.32 -20.44 16.58
CA TRP A 196 -16.82 -20.10 17.90
C TRP A 196 -17.95 -19.07 17.80
N SER A 197 -19.03 -19.28 18.57
CA SER A 197 -20.14 -18.34 18.67
C SER A 197 -19.62 -16.96 19.11
N GLN A 198 -20.04 -15.90 18.40
CA GLN A 198 -19.60 -14.52 18.66
C GLN A 198 -19.97 -14.05 20.07
N ASP A 199 -21.11 -14.47 20.58
CA ASP A 199 -21.56 -14.16 21.93
C ASP A 199 -20.65 -14.79 22.99
N GLU A 200 -20.23 -16.04 22.79
CA GLU A 200 -19.28 -16.73 23.69
C GLU A 200 -17.90 -16.07 23.67
N VAL A 201 -17.40 -15.72 22.48
CA VAL A 201 -16.11 -15.01 22.32
C VAL A 201 -16.18 -13.65 23.02
N THR A 202 -17.25 -12.88 22.81
CA THR A 202 -17.44 -11.58 23.44
C THR A 202 -17.53 -11.69 24.96
N LYS A 203 -18.38 -12.59 25.47
CA LYS A 203 -18.60 -12.79 26.90
C LYS A 203 -17.30 -13.19 27.62
N ARG A 204 -16.55 -14.13 27.06
CA ARG A 204 -15.30 -14.62 27.64
C ARG A 204 -14.15 -13.63 27.45
N GLY A 205 -14.16 -12.88 26.35
CA GLY A 205 -13.19 -11.82 26.06
C GLY A 205 -13.33 -10.61 27.00
N MET A 206 -14.57 -10.23 27.37
CA MET A 206 -14.80 -9.13 28.31
C MET A 206 -14.15 -9.34 29.69
N VAL A 207 -14.03 -10.59 30.14
CA VAL A 207 -13.42 -10.94 31.44
C VAL A 207 -11.93 -10.57 31.48
N ILE A 208 -11.23 -10.63 30.33
CA ILE A 208 -9.79 -10.35 30.25
C ILE A 208 -9.46 -8.93 29.80
N THR A 209 -10.44 -8.15 29.35
CA THR A 209 -10.20 -6.78 28.85
C THR A 209 -9.62 -5.86 29.93
N GLY A 210 -10.09 -5.96 31.16
CA GLY A 210 -9.57 -5.19 32.29
C GLY A 210 -8.11 -5.55 32.63
N ASP A 211 -7.78 -6.82 32.59
CA ASP A 211 -6.42 -7.31 32.83
C ASP A 211 -5.45 -6.82 31.73
N ILE A 212 -5.90 -6.78 30.48
CA ILE A 212 -5.08 -6.31 29.33
C ILE A 212 -4.68 -4.85 29.51
N VAL A 213 -5.61 -3.99 29.93
CA VAL A 213 -5.34 -2.56 30.16
C VAL A 213 -4.35 -2.38 31.32
N ALA A 214 -4.53 -3.09 32.43
CA ALA A 214 -3.61 -3.03 33.55
C ALA A 214 -2.19 -3.50 33.19
N GLU A 215 -2.08 -4.60 32.45
CA GLU A 215 -0.78 -5.08 31.94
C GLU A 215 -0.16 -4.12 30.93
N TRP A 216 -0.96 -3.53 30.05
CA TRP A 216 -0.45 -2.54 29.10
C TRP A 216 0.15 -1.34 29.82
N VAL A 217 -0.55 -0.77 30.81
CA VAL A 217 -0.04 0.33 31.64
C VAL A 217 1.26 -0.05 32.33
N LYS A 218 1.31 -1.23 32.96
CA LYS A 218 2.53 -1.72 33.64
C LYS A 218 3.72 -1.82 32.66
N LYS A 219 3.50 -2.42 31.48
CA LYS A 219 4.55 -2.64 30.49
C LYS A 219 5.01 -1.35 29.80
N THR A 220 4.12 -0.38 29.61
CA THR A 220 4.49 0.93 29.05
C THR A 220 5.28 1.77 30.04
N HIS A 221 4.97 1.71 31.33
CA HIS A 221 5.81 2.36 32.37
C HIS A 221 7.23 1.80 32.42
N GLU A 222 7.42 0.50 32.22
CA GLU A 222 8.76 -0.11 32.16
C GLU A 222 9.57 0.30 30.92
N ILE A 223 8.91 0.81 29.86
CA ILE A 223 9.57 1.24 28.62
C ILE A 223 9.99 2.71 28.67
N PHE A 224 9.29 3.53 29.45
CA PHE A 224 9.52 4.97 29.56
C PHE A 224 10.20 5.39 30.87
N ALA A 225 10.55 4.46 31.73
CA ALA A 225 11.39 4.67 32.93
C ALA A 225 12.86 4.35 32.62
#